data_f39c7c5584d2ab4a325e18682aa7e508
#
_entry.id   f39c7c5584d2ab4a325e18682aa7e508
#
_cell.length_a   1.000
_cell.length_b   1.000
_cell.length_c   1.000
_cell.angle_alpha   90.00
_cell.angle_beta   90.00
_cell.angle_gamma   90.00
#
_symmetry.space_group_name_H-M   'P 1'
#
loop_
_entity.id
_entity.type
_entity.pdbx_description
1 polymer ?
#
loop_
_entity_poly.entity_id
_entity_poly.type
_entity_poly.pdbx_seq_one_letter_code
_entity_poly.pdbx_strand_id
1 'polypeptide(L)'
;MSIRCAFLFPGQGSQSLGMGQDFFNNSEVAKKMFIEASIQTGIDFSELLFEENPLLSQTEYTQPAILLVGAMAHKLFTDETGIKPVLTMGHSLGEFTALVAAGALDAVDAVKLVNLRGQLMAKACSKQEVGMMVSLGLSDDAVEKLCEEQREAGLQVWAVNYNADGQIVIAGIKKDLELFAPMVKEAGAKRAMLLDMSVASHCPLLESASAPLEAKLKEMLKDDFISPVISNVTAKAYDTKAEALDLLPQQLVKPVLYKHSMANIDDEVDCYIEFGHGNVLKGLNRKATKKPHFNVSDMASLEATIAAIKELDV
;
A
#
# COMPACT_ATOMS: atom_id res chain seq x y z
N MET A 1 30.30 -2.98 7.37
CA MET A 1 28.97 -3.18 7.99
C MET A 1 28.01 -3.48 6.85
N SER A 2 27.14 -4.45 7.00
CA SER A 2 26.14 -4.71 5.94
C SER A 2 25.20 -3.52 5.80
N ILE A 3 24.86 -3.16 4.56
CA ILE A 3 23.95 -2.06 4.24
C ILE A 3 22.55 -2.29 4.88
N ARG A 4 22.02 -1.27 5.52
CA ARG A 4 20.69 -1.32 6.18
C ARG A 4 19.62 -0.87 5.19
N CYS A 5 18.90 -1.84 4.59
CA CYS A 5 17.86 -1.57 3.62
C CYS A 5 16.47 -1.58 4.28
N ALA A 6 15.64 -0.58 4.01
CA ALA A 6 14.20 -0.65 4.20
C ALA A 6 13.54 -1.17 2.92
N PHE A 7 12.63 -2.14 3.06
CA PHE A 7 11.83 -2.64 1.94
C PHE A 7 10.46 -1.98 1.94
N LEU A 8 10.10 -1.36 0.81
CA LEU A 8 8.89 -0.60 0.64
C LEU A 8 7.95 -1.26 -0.36
N PHE A 9 6.64 -1.21 -0.08
CA PHE A 9 5.61 -1.84 -0.91
C PHE A 9 4.49 -0.85 -1.22
N PRO A 10 4.23 -0.54 -2.51
CA PRO A 10 3.18 0.38 -2.89
C PRO A 10 1.79 -0.20 -2.66
N GLY A 11 0.80 0.67 -2.60
CA GLY A 11 -0.60 0.32 -2.51
C GLY A 11 -1.36 0.59 -3.80
N GLN A 12 -2.69 0.62 -3.68
CA GLN A 12 -3.60 0.91 -4.79
C GLN A 12 -3.28 2.28 -5.41
N GLY A 13 -3.28 2.33 -6.75
CA GLY A 13 -2.80 3.45 -7.56
C GLY A 13 -1.46 3.16 -8.25
N SER A 14 -0.78 2.06 -7.90
CA SER A 14 0.44 1.60 -8.57
C SER A 14 0.18 0.58 -9.70
N GLN A 15 -1.05 0.07 -9.82
CA GLN A 15 -1.40 -0.93 -10.85
C GLN A 15 -1.38 -0.34 -12.25
N SER A 16 -0.97 -1.15 -13.20
CA SER A 16 -1.17 -0.89 -14.63
C SER A 16 -1.21 -2.20 -15.41
N LEU A 17 -1.79 -2.16 -16.60
CA LEU A 17 -1.74 -3.28 -17.53
C LEU A 17 -0.29 -3.66 -17.82
N GLY A 18 0.00 -4.96 -17.86
CA GLY A 18 1.33 -5.52 -18.09
C GLY A 18 2.22 -5.60 -16.85
N MET A 19 1.78 -5.12 -15.68
CA MET A 19 2.60 -5.23 -14.46
C MET A 19 2.88 -6.70 -14.11
N GLY A 20 4.16 -7.00 -13.78
CA GLY A 20 4.62 -8.36 -13.45
C GLY A 20 4.85 -9.28 -14.66
N GLN A 21 4.48 -8.89 -15.89
CA GLN A 21 4.61 -9.72 -17.09
C GLN A 21 6.06 -10.09 -17.38
N ASP A 22 6.99 -9.17 -17.19
CA ASP A 22 8.40 -9.42 -17.40
C ASP A 22 8.95 -10.46 -16.42
N PHE A 23 8.60 -10.39 -15.13
CA PHE A 23 8.92 -11.41 -14.15
C PHE A 23 8.32 -12.77 -14.51
N PHE A 24 7.04 -12.79 -14.90
CA PHE A 24 6.35 -14.01 -15.30
C PHE A 24 7.05 -14.70 -16.50
N ASN A 25 7.48 -13.93 -17.48
CA ASN A 25 8.10 -14.46 -18.69
C ASN A 25 9.53 -14.95 -18.48
N ASN A 26 10.28 -14.35 -17.54
CA ASN A 26 11.72 -14.56 -17.40
C ASN A 26 12.13 -15.30 -16.10
N SER A 27 11.16 -15.65 -15.23
CA SER A 27 11.44 -16.36 -13.97
C SER A 27 10.46 -17.49 -13.71
N GLU A 28 10.95 -18.71 -13.58
CA GLU A 28 10.14 -19.89 -13.20
C GLU A 28 9.58 -19.75 -11.77
N VAL A 29 10.29 -19.07 -10.88
CA VAL A 29 9.83 -18.79 -9.50
C VAL A 29 8.62 -17.86 -9.55
N ALA A 30 8.71 -16.74 -10.28
CA ALA A 30 7.61 -15.79 -10.44
C ALA A 30 6.41 -16.44 -11.15
N LYS A 31 6.65 -17.22 -12.20
CA LYS A 31 5.62 -17.95 -12.93
C LYS A 31 4.86 -18.93 -12.03
N LYS A 32 5.58 -19.67 -11.18
CA LYS A 32 4.98 -20.59 -10.22
C LYS A 32 4.10 -19.84 -9.22
N MET A 33 4.59 -18.76 -8.62
CA MET A 33 3.81 -17.94 -7.68
C MET A 33 2.52 -17.41 -8.32
N PHE A 34 2.62 -16.99 -9.57
CA PHE A 34 1.51 -16.46 -10.36
C PHE A 34 0.43 -17.52 -10.60
N ILE A 35 0.84 -18.73 -11.02
CA ILE A 35 -0.07 -19.87 -11.25
C ILE A 35 -0.71 -20.31 -9.93
N GLU A 36 0.05 -20.43 -8.85
CA GLU A 36 -0.49 -20.79 -7.53
C GLU A 36 -1.51 -19.77 -7.03
N ALA A 37 -1.21 -18.47 -7.16
CA ALA A 37 -2.14 -17.41 -6.81
C ALA A 37 -3.45 -17.50 -7.61
N SER A 38 -3.37 -17.76 -8.93
CA SER A 38 -4.54 -17.95 -9.78
C SER A 38 -5.39 -19.16 -9.35
N ILE A 39 -4.77 -20.30 -9.06
CA ILE A 39 -5.45 -21.50 -8.60
C ILE A 39 -6.14 -21.25 -7.24
N GLN A 40 -5.45 -20.61 -6.30
CA GLN A 40 -5.92 -20.43 -4.93
C GLN A 40 -7.03 -19.37 -4.79
N THR A 41 -7.04 -18.38 -5.67
CA THR A 41 -8.03 -17.27 -5.63
C THR A 41 -9.18 -17.49 -6.61
N GLY A 42 -8.99 -18.30 -7.66
CA GLY A 42 -9.90 -18.41 -8.79
C GLY A 42 -9.85 -17.21 -9.73
N ILE A 43 -8.88 -16.28 -9.55
CA ILE A 43 -8.66 -15.14 -10.42
C ILE A 43 -7.65 -15.56 -11.50
N ASP A 44 -8.01 -15.42 -12.77
CA ASP A 44 -7.02 -15.52 -13.84
C ASP A 44 -6.18 -14.24 -13.89
N PHE A 45 -5.02 -14.29 -13.23
CA PHE A 45 -4.12 -13.14 -13.20
C PHE A 45 -3.47 -12.86 -14.56
N SER A 46 -3.42 -13.82 -15.47
CA SER A 46 -2.91 -13.58 -16.83
C SER A 46 -3.88 -12.71 -17.60
N GLU A 47 -5.16 -13.07 -17.59
CA GLU A 47 -6.21 -12.23 -18.19
C GLU A 47 -6.29 -10.87 -17.49
N LEU A 48 -6.29 -10.86 -16.14
CA LEU A 48 -6.42 -9.64 -15.34
C LEU A 48 -5.30 -8.63 -15.61
N LEU A 49 -4.06 -9.10 -15.75
CA LEU A 49 -2.88 -8.23 -15.79
C LEU A 49 -2.30 -8.01 -17.20
N PHE A 50 -2.54 -8.93 -18.14
CA PHE A 50 -1.91 -8.87 -19.47
C PHE A 50 -2.88 -8.55 -20.60
N GLU A 51 -4.18 -8.57 -20.32
CA GLU A 51 -5.22 -8.22 -21.28
C GLU A 51 -6.04 -7.01 -20.79
N GLU A 52 -6.54 -6.20 -21.72
CA GLU A 52 -7.40 -5.06 -21.36
C GLU A 52 -8.72 -5.55 -20.78
N ASN A 53 -9.01 -5.15 -19.56
CA ASN A 53 -10.26 -5.48 -18.88
C ASN A 53 -10.60 -4.43 -17.80
N PRO A 54 -11.88 -4.27 -17.41
CA PRO A 54 -12.28 -3.31 -16.39
C PRO A 54 -12.04 -3.80 -14.95
N LEU A 55 -11.67 -5.07 -14.74
CA LEU A 55 -11.57 -5.65 -13.39
C LEU A 55 -10.38 -5.12 -12.63
N LEU A 56 -9.27 -4.80 -13.30
CA LEU A 56 -8.06 -4.31 -12.65
C LEU A 56 -8.27 -2.99 -11.88
N SER A 57 -9.31 -2.21 -12.19
CA SER A 57 -9.68 -1.00 -11.45
C SER A 57 -10.55 -1.27 -10.22
N GLN A 58 -11.10 -2.48 -10.07
CA GLN A 58 -11.94 -2.87 -8.93
C GLN A 58 -11.05 -3.35 -7.78
N THR A 59 -11.29 -2.82 -6.58
CA THR A 59 -10.38 -2.99 -5.43
C THR A 59 -10.14 -4.45 -5.05
N GLU A 60 -11.14 -5.33 -5.20
CA GLU A 60 -11.03 -6.77 -4.95
C GLU A 60 -10.10 -7.51 -5.92
N TYR A 61 -9.82 -6.94 -7.10
CA TYR A 61 -8.86 -7.44 -8.08
C TYR A 61 -7.55 -6.67 -8.04
N THR A 62 -7.62 -5.34 -7.84
CA THR A 62 -6.43 -4.48 -7.75
C THR A 62 -5.50 -4.91 -6.61
N GLN A 63 -6.06 -5.15 -5.42
CA GLN A 63 -5.27 -5.45 -4.23
C GLN A 63 -4.46 -6.76 -4.37
N PRO A 64 -5.06 -7.91 -4.73
CA PRO A 64 -4.30 -9.13 -4.90
C PRO A 64 -3.28 -9.05 -6.05
N ALA A 65 -3.59 -8.31 -7.11
CA ALA A 65 -2.68 -8.11 -8.23
C ALA A 65 -1.41 -7.34 -7.83
N ILE A 66 -1.55 -6.22 -7.11
CA ILE A 66 -0.40 -5.43 -6.62
C ILE A 66 0.43 -6.24 -5.63
N LEU A 67 -0.22 -6.94 -4.68
CA LEU A 67 0.49 -7.77 -3.70
C LEU A 67 1.28 -8.88 -4.39
N LEU A 68 0.69 -9.59 -5.35
CA LEU A 68 1.35 -10.66 -6.08
C LEU A 68 2.62 -10.16 -6.78
N VAL A 69 2.53 -9.03 -7.51
CA VAL A 69 3.68 -8.45 -8.22
C VAL A 69 4.76 -7.97 -7.24
N GLY A 70 4.38 -7.31 -6.14
CA GLY A 70 5.32 -6.90 -5.09
C GLY A 70 6.02 -8.07 -4.41
N ALA A 71 5.27 -9.15 -4.11
CA ALA A 71 5.82 -10.36 -3.51
C ALA A 71 6.77 -11.10 -4.47
N MET A 72 6.46 -11.15 -5.77
CA MET A 72 7.37 -11.71 -6.79
C MET A 72 8.68 -10.91 -6.87
N ALA A 73 8.59 -9.60 -7.00
CA ALA A 73 9.75 -8.72 -7.05
C ALA A 73 10.65 -8.88 -5.83
N HIS A 74 10.05 -8.89 -4.63
CA HIS A 74 10.73 -9.14 -3.36
C HIS A 74 11.40 -10.52 -3.33
N LYS A 75 10.67 -11.58 -3.72
CA LYS A 75 11.17 -12.96 -3.73
C LYS A 75 12.40 -13.09 -4.64
N LEU A 76 12.33 -12.58 -5.86
CA LEU A 76 13.44 -12.63 -6.81
C LEU A 76 14.68 -11.89 -6.29
N PHE A 77 14.49 -10.70 -5.73
CA PHE A 77 15.59 -9.94 -5.16
C PHE A 77 16.26 -10.67 -3.98
N THR A 78 15.45 -11.21 -3.06
CA THR A 78 15.99 -11.89 -1.87
C THR A 78 16.63 -13.24 -2.19
N ASP A 79 16.11 -13.98 -3.16
CA ASP A 79 16.72 -15.24 -3.61
C ASP A 79 18.11 -15.00 -4.24
N GLU A 80 18.27 -13.90 -4.97
CA GLU A 80 19.52 -13.61 -5.66
C GLU A 80 20.57 -12.95 -4.76
N THR A 81 20.13 -12.14 -3.78
CA THR A 81 21.05 -11.36 -2.95
C THR A 81 21.26 -11.91 -1.54
N GLY A 82 20.28 -12.61 -0.98
CA GLY A 82 20.24 -12.99 0.42
C GLY A 82 20.04 -11.81 1.38
N ILE A 83 19.86 -10.58 0.88
CA ILE A 83 19.69 -9.38 1.70
C ILE A 83 18.36 -9.44 2.44
N LYS A 84 18.40 -9.21 3.75
CA LYS A 84 17.22 -9.08 4.61
C LYS A 84 17.00 -7.61 4.94
N PRO A 85 15.74 -7.14 4.99
CA PRO A 85 15.45 -5.78 5.39
C PRO A 85 15.69 -5.58 6.89
N VAL A 86 16.12 -4.39 7.30
CA VAL A 86 16.13 -4.01 8.72
C VAL A 86 14.71 -3.69 9.21
N LEU A 87 13.85 -3.27 8.29
CA LEU A 87 12.41 -3.07 8.49
C LEU A 87 11.69 -3.14 7.14
N THR A 88 10.39 -3.41 7.21
CA THR A 88 9.50 -3.38 6.03
C THR A 88 8.40 -2.36 6.25
N MET A 89 7.96 -1.71 5.19
CA MET A 89 6.88 -0.74 5.21
C MET A 89 6.08 -0.78 3.92
N GLY A 90 4.77 -0.55 4.02
CA GLY A 90 3.92 -0.45 2.85
C GLY A 90 2.86 0.63 3.00
N HIS A 91 2.29 1.08 1.88
CA HIS A 91 1.20 2.03 1.85
C HIS A 91 -0.13 1.31 1.74
N SER A 92 -1.01 1.39 2.75
CA SER A 92 -2.32 0.73 2.79
C SER A 92 -2.21 -0.77 2.49
N LEU A 93 -2.64 -1.23 1.31
CA LEU A 93 -2.43 -2.60 0.85
C LEU A 93 -0.97 -3.06 0.98
N GLY A 94 -0.02 -2.19 0.71
CA GLY A 94 1.41 -2.50 0.78
C GLY A 94 1.87 -2.98 2.15
N GLU A 95 1.18 -2.66 3.24
CA GLU A 95 1.50 -3.19 4.58
C GLU A 95 1.30 -4.72 4.64
N PHE A 96 0.34 -5.28 3.87
CA PHE A 96 0.17 -6.73 3.73
C PHE A 96 1.31 -7.38 2.93
N THR A 97 1.82 -6.69 1.91
CA THR A 97 3.03 -7.14 1.19
C THR A 97 4.27 -7.04 2.09
N ALA A 98 4.35 -6.01 2.94
CA ALA A 98 5.40 -5.87 3.94
C ALA A 98 5.38 -7.03 4.95
N LEU A 99 4.21 -7.52 5.36
CA LEU A 99 4.07 -8.72 6.20
C LEU A 99 4.56 -10.00 5.49
N VAL A 100 4.36 -10.12 4.18
CA VAL A 100 4.95 -11.21 3.39
C VAL A 100 6.48 -11.13 3.42
N ALA A 101 7.04 -9.96 3.20
CA ALA A 101 8.48 -9.75 3.23
C ALA A 101 9.08 -9.94 4.64
N ALA A 102 8.31 -9.63 5.68
CA ALA A 102 8.66 -9.89 7.07
C ALA A 102 8.48 -11.36 7.49
N GLY A 103 8.01 -12.24 6.60
CA GLY A 103 7.80 -13.66 6.91
C GLY A 103 6.52 -13.98 7.69
N ALA A 104 5.75 -12.97 8.06
CA ALA A 104 4.53 -13.10 8.87
C ALA A 104 3.30 -13.62 8.10
N LEU A 105 3.34 -13.59 6.76
CA LEU A 105 2.32 -14.15 5.87
C LEU A 105 2.98 -14.93 4.74
N ASP A 106 2.35 -16.02 4.32
CA ASP A 106 2.71 -16.66 3.05
C ASP A 106 2.18 -15.83 1.87
N ALA A 107 2.97 -15.70 0.79
CA ALA A 107 2.63 -14.83 -0.33
C ALA A 107 1.28 -15.18 -0.97
N VAL A 108 1.00 -16.47 -1.20
CA VAL A 108 -0.26 -16.91 -1.83
C VAL A 108 -1.45 -16.72 -0.88
N ASP A 109 -1.27 -17.01 0.41
CA ASP A 109 -2.29 -16.75 1.42
C ASP A 109 -2.58 -15.25 1.57
N ALA A 110 -1.55 -14.40 1.48
CA ALA A 110 -1.70 -12.95 1.48
C ALA A 110 -2.49 -12.45 0.27
N VAL A 111 -2.28 -13.02 -0.94
CA VAL A 111 -3.10 -12.72 -2.13
C VAL A 111 -4.58 -13.01 -1.88
N LYS A 112 -4.91 -14.16 -1.28
CA LYS A 112 -6.29 -14.51 -0.89
C LYS A 112 -6.86 -13.56 0.16
N LEU A 113 -6.06 -13.23 1.16
CA LEU A 113 -6.45 -12.32 2.25
C LEU A 113 -6.81 -10.93 1.72
N VAL A 114 -5.99 -10.36 0.82
CA VAL A 114 -6.27 -9.01 0.31
C VAL A 114 -7.34 -9.00 -0.79
N ASN A 115 -7.59 -10.11 -1.47
CA ASN A 115 -8.79 -10.29 -2.30
C ASN A 115 -10.04 -10.18 -1.41
N LEU A 116 -10.08 -10.92 -0.28
CA LEU A 116 -11.15 -10.79 0.71
C LEU A 116 -11.25 -9.37 1.26
N ARG A 117 -10.11 -8.73 1.60
CA ARG A 117 -10.08 -7.33 2.06
C ARG A 117 -10.76 -6.41 1.05
N GLY A 118 -10.44 -6.52 -0.23
CA GLY A 118 -11.05 -5.75 -1.31
C GLY A 118 -12.57 -5.99 -1.40
N GLN A 119 -13.01 -7.24 -1.34
CA GLN A 119 -14.44 -7.60 -1.33
C GLN A 119 -15.19 -7.01 -0.13
N LEU A 120 -14.60 -7.08 1.06
CA LEU A 120 -15.18 -6.50 2.28
C LEU A 120 -15.29 -4.97 2.17
N MET A 121 -14.26 -4.30 1.64
CA MET A 121 -14.25 -2.86 1.41
C MET A 121 -15.32 -2.45 0.38
N ALA A 122 -15.39 -3.13 -0.76
CA ALA A 122 -16.40 -2.89 -1.78
C ALA A 122 -17.83 -3.10 -1.23
N LYS A 123 -18.04 -4.16 -0.45
CA LYS A 123 -19.32 -4.44 0.22
C LYS A 123 -19.68 -3.36 1.24
N ALA A 124 -18.75 -2.88 2.04
CA ALA A 124 -18.98 -1.80 3.01
C ALA A 124 -19.44 -0.50 2.32
N CYS A 125 -18.90 -0.23 1.14
CA CYS A 125 -19.22 0.96 0.33
C CYS A 125 -20.45 0.79 -0.58
N SER A 126 -21.04 -0.39 -0.69
CA SER A 126 -22.06 -0.71 -1.71
C SER A 126 -23.40 0.01 -1.55
N LYS A 127 -23.68 0.59 -0.38
CA LYS A 127 -24.98 1.24 -0.08
C LYS A 127 -25.07 2.71 -0.53
N GLN A 128 -23.95 3.32 -0.89
CA GLN A 128 -23.87 4.73 -1.22
C GLN A 128 -22.66 5.00 -2.13
N GLU A 129 -22.74 6.03 -2.95
CA GLU A 129 -21.60 6.46 -3.74
C GLU A 129 -20.56 7.11 -2.83
N VAL A 130 -19.39 6.52 -2.79
CA VAL A 130 -18.22 7.00 -2.03
C VAL A 130 -17.07 7.31 -2.96
N GLY A 131 -16.04 7.95 -2.45
CA GLY A 131 -14.86 8.27 -3.22
C GLY A 131 -13.72 8.76 -2.36
N MET A 132 -12.67 9.17 -3.05
CA MET A 132 -11.51 9.80 -2.46
C MET A 132 -11.12 11.03 -3.27
N MET A 133 -10.48 12.00 -2.61
CA MET A 133 -10.03 13.26 -3.20
C MET A 133 -8.62 13.54 -2.70
N VAL A 134 -7.75 14.03 -3.57
CA VAL A 134 -6.43 14.54 -3.16
C VAL A 134 -6.46 16.04 -2.97
N SER A 135 -5.94 16.50 -1.82
CA SER A 135 -5.59 17.90 -1.54
C SER A 135 -4.09 18.10 -1.69
N LEU A 136 -3.68 19.11 -2.45
CA LEU A 136 -2.28 19.48 -2.64
C LEU A 136 -2.04 20.93 -2.19
N GLY A 137 -1.07 21.15 -1.31
CA GLY A 137 -0.56 22.45 -0.94
C GLY A 137 -1.00 23.00 0.42
N LEU A 138 -1.97 22.37 1.09
CA LEU A 138 -2.35 22.67 2.46
C LEU A 138 -1.51 21.86 3.46
N SER A 139 -1.36 22.38 4.67
CA SER A 139 -0.81 21.64 5.81
C SER A 139 -1.81 20.59 6.33
N ASP A 140 -1.33 19.62 7.10
CA ASP A 140 -2.15 18.60 7.72
C ASP A 140 -3.23 19.22 8.61
N ASP A 141 -2.82 20.10 9.54
CA ASP A 141 -3.73 20.78 10.47
C ASP A 141 -4.85 21.55 9.74
N ALA A 142 -4.52 22.17 8.59
CA ALA A 142 -5.51 22.90 7.81
C ALA A 142 -6.54 21.97 7.18
N VAL A 143 -6.10 20.81 6.65
CA VAL A 143 -7.02 19.82 6.06
C VAL A 143 -7.84 19.13 7.14
N GLU A 144 -7.23 18.75 8.27
CA GLU A 144 -7.93 18.14 9.41
C GLU A 144 -9.03 19.06 9.95
N LYS A 145 -8.69 20.31 10.21
CA LYS A 145 -9.62 21.32 10.69
C LYS A 145 -10.81 21.52 9.73
N LEU A 146 -10.52 21.64 8.43
CA LEU A 146 -11.58 21.75 7.42
C LEU A 146 -12.49 20.51 7.41
N CYS A 147 -11.90 19.30 7.47
CA CYS A 147 -12.69 18.08 7.54
C CYS A 147 -13.56 18.02 8.81
N GLU A 148 -13.03 18.47 9.95
CA GLU A 148 -13.76 18.49 11.23
C GLU A 148 -14.93 19.48 11.17
N GLU A 149 -14.69 20.73 10.77
CA GLU A 149 -15.73 21.76 10.61
C GLU A 149 -16.83 21.30 9.66
N GLN A 150 -16.49 20.65 8.55
CA GLN A 150 -17.50 20.19 7.59
C GLN A 150 -18.24 18.94 8.07
N ARG A 151 -17.60 18.06 8.87
CA ARG A 151 -18.34 16.97 9.54
C ARG A 151 -19.34 17.49 10.55
N GLU A 152 -19.00 18.52 11.32
CA GLU A 152 -19.95 19.20 12.22
C GLU A 152 -21.12 19.84 11.47
N ALA A 153 -20.88 20.31 10.23
CA ALA A 153 -21.91 20.81 9.31
C ALA A 153 -22.71 19.71 8.59
N GLY A 154 -22.37 18.42 8.81
CA GLY A 154 -23.11 17.27 8.31
C GLY A 154 -22.52 16.58 7.08
N LEU A 155 -21.39 17.01 6.54
CA LEU A 155 -20.70 16.30 5.46
C LEU A 155 -19.94 15.10 6.01
N GLN A 156 -19.86 14.03 5.24
CA GLN A 156 -19.09 12.84 5.58
C GLN A 156 -17.75 12.83 4.82
N VAL A 157 -16.74 13.53 5.38
CA VAL A 157 -15.41 13.69 4.80
C VAL A 157 -14.33 13.51 5.89
N TRP A 158 -13.26 12.77 5.58
CA TRP A 158 -12.16 12.43 6.51
C TRP A 158 -10.81 12.54 5.83
N ALA A 159 -9.82 13.16 6.48
CA ALA A 159 -8.42 13.07 6.08
C ALA A 159 -7.90 11.65 6.36
N VAL A 160 -7.43 10.95 5.34
CA VAL A 160 -7.17 9.50 5.42
C VAL A 160 -5.78 9.06 5.02
N ASN A 161 -5.06 9.76 4.13
CA ASN A 161 -3.69 9.39 3.79
C ASN A 161 -2.80 10.63 3.88
N TYR A 162 -1.87 10.61 4.81
CA TYR A 162 -0.83 11.63 4.98
C TYR A 162 0.40 11.19 4.19
N ASN A 163 0.39 11.49 2.88
CA ASN A 163 1.35 10.92 1.93
C ASN A 163 2.69 11.65 1.90
N ALA A 164 2.65 12.98 1.90
CA ALA A 164 3.82 13.85 1.92
C ALA A 164 3.42 15.23 2.43
N ASP A 165 4.38 16.10 2.71
CA ASP A 165 4.08 17.48 3.08
C ASP A 165 3.26 18.19 2.01
N GLY A 166 2.08 18.65 2.42
CA GLY A 166 1.10 19.25 1.54
C GLY A 166 0.43 18.29 0.57
N GLN A 167 0.45 16.98 0.81
CA GLN A 167 -0.26 15.98 0.02
C GLN A 167 -1.06 15.04 0.92
N ILE A 168 -2.35 15.29 1.02
CA ILE A 168 -3.30 14.53 1.83
C ILE A 168 -4.43 14.02 0.94
N VAL A 169 -4.85 12.77 1.19
CA VAL A 169 -6.06 12.21 0.59
C VAL A 169 -7.19 12.29 1.60
N ILE A 170 -8.36 12.64 1.12
CA ILE A 170 -9.61 12.77 1.86
C ILE A 170 -10.58 11.74 1.30
N ALA A 171 -11.19 10.93 2.16
CA ALA A 171 -12.23 9.98 1.79
C ALA A 171 -13.59 10.46 2.27
N GLY A 172 -14.65 10.00 1.62
CA GLY A 172 -16.01 10.34 2.04
C GLY A 172 -17.10 9.91 1.08
N ILE A 173 -18.29 10.41 1.33
CA ILE A 173 -19.41 10.31 0.39
C ILE A 173 -19.06 11.16 -0.84
N LYS A 174 -19.25 10.61 -2.03
CA LYS A 174 -18.86 11.28 -3.29
C LYS A 174 -19.47 12.68 -3.43
N LYS A 175 -20.77 12.80 -3.17
CA LYS A 175 -21.48 14.09 -3.20
C LYS A 175 -20.90 15.10 -2.19
N ASP A 176 -20.53 14.64 -1.01
CA ASP A 176 -19.94 15.50 0.03
C ASP A 176 -18.54 15.94 -0.37
N LEU A 177 -17.74 15.06 -0.99
CA LEU A 177 -16.44 15.41 -1.55
C LEU A 177 -16.55 16.44 -2.68
N GLU A 178 -17.58 16.33 -3.53
CA GLU A 178 -17.84 17.31 -4.61
C GLU A 178 -18.16 18.70 -4.03
N LEU A 179 -18.92 18.77 -2.93
CA LEU A 179 -19.19 20.01 -2.21
C LEU A 179 -17.95 20.53 -1.47
N PHE A 180 -17.12 19.62 -0.95
CA PHE A 180 -15.95 19.96 -0.16
C PHE A 180 -14.76 20.45 -1.01
N ALA A 181 -14.60 19.97 -2.24
CA ALA A 181 -13.48 20.31 -3.11
C ALA A 181 -13.29 21.82 -3.35
N PRO A 182 -14.35 22.63 -3.62
CA PRO A 182 -14.23 24.08 -3.69
C PRO A 182 -13.74 24.70 -2.38
N MET A 183 -14.23 24.25 -1.22
CA MET A 183 -13.85 24.78 0.10
C MET A 183 -12.37 24.56 0.39
N VAL A 184 -11.84 23.38 0.03
CA VAL A 184 -10.41 23.06 0.14
C VAL A 184 -9.56 23.99 -0.74
N LYS A 185 -10.06 24.35 -1.94
CA LYS A 185 -9.39 25.32 -2.82
C LYS A 185 -9.44 26.74 -2.26
N GLU A 186 -10.58 27.18 -1.74
CA GLU A 186 -10.75 28.50 -1.09
C GLU A 186 -9.85 28.65 0.13
N ALA A 187 -9.60 27.56 0.86
CA ALA A 187 -8.64 27.51 1.96
C ALA A 187 -7.16 27.60 1.53
N GLY A 188 -6.88 27.63 0.22
CA GLY A 188 -5.53 27.83 -0.33
C GLY A 188 -4.87 26.58 -0.92
N ALA A 189 -5.58 25.48 -1.09
CA ALA A 189 -5.03 24.33 -1.79
C ALA A 189 -4.72 24.65 -3.26
N LYS A 190 -3.54 24.25 -3.72
CA LYS A 190 -3.13 24.36 -5.13
C LYS A 190 -4.01 23.46 -6.03
N ARG A 191 -4.43 22.31 -5.51
CA ARG A 191 -5.31 21.36 -6.17
C ARG A 191 -6.19 20.66 -5.15
N ALA A 192 -7.46 20.44 -5.51
CA ALA A 192 -8.40 19.54 -4.86
C ALA A 192 -9.11 18.77 -5.97
N MET A 193 -8.87 17.46 -6.09
CA MET A 193 -9.34 16.66 -7.22
C MET A 193 -9.86 15.33 -6.73
N LEU A 194 -11.06 14.93 -7.19
CA LEU A 194 -11.55 13.58 -6.99
C LEU A 194 -10.64 12.59 -7.71
N LEU A 195 -10.44 11.45 -7.09
CA LEU A 195 -9.72 10.31 -7.65
C LEU A 195 -10.72 9.34 -8.29
N ASP A 196 -10.28 8.65 -9.33
CA ASP A 196 -11.08 7.59 -9.95
C ASP A 196 -11.01 6.31 -9.10
N MET A 197 -11.77 6.34 -8.01
CA MET A 197 -11.84 5.26 -7.01
C MET A 197 -13.27 5.14 -6.49
N SER A 198 -13.75 3.90 -6.38
CA SER A 198 -15.10 3.55 -5.93
C SER A 198 -15.18 3.13 -4.45
N VAL A 199 -14.11 3.32 -3.70
CA VAL A 199 -14.02 2.96 -2.27
C VAL A 199 -13.52 4.15 -1.47
N ALA A 200 -14.14 4.40 -0.31
CA ALA A 200 -13.66 5.35 0.68
C ALA A 200 -12.84 4.61 1.74
N SER A 201 -11.52 4.59 1.56
CA SER A 201 -10.60 3.85 2.43
C SER A 201 -10.20 4.64 3.67
N HIS A 202 -9.84 3.93 4.74
CA HIS A 202 -9.22 4.49 5.95
C HIS A 202 -10.10 5.47 6.73
N CYS A 203 -11.42 5.25 6.70
CA CYS A 203 -12.40 6.06 7.41
C CYS A 203 -13.53 5.19 7.98
N PRO A 204 -14.39 5.72 8.86
CA PRO A 204 -15.46 4.95 9.52
C PRO A 204 -16.45 4.25 8.59
N LEU A 205 -16.52 4.61 7.31
CA LEU A 205 -17.37 3.95 6.33
C LEU A 205 -17.00 2.47 6.10
N LEU A 206 -15.78 2.07 6.49
CA LEU A 206 -15.31 0.68 6.40
C LEU A 206 -15.44 -0.13 7.68
N GLU A 207 -16.08 0.38 8.73
CA GLU A 207 -16.18 -0.29 10.05
C GLU A 207 -16.67 -1.74 9.94
N SER A 208 -17.66 -2.00 9.07
CA SER A 208 -18.23 -3.34 8.88
C SER A 208 -17.25 -4.36 8.28
N ALA A 209 -16.12 -3.91 7.72
CA ALA A 209 -15.10 -4.77 7.14
C ALA A 209 -14.06 -5.22 8.18
N SER A 210 -13.91 -4.54 9.33
CA SER A 210 -12.84 -4.77 10.30
C SER A 210 -12.92 -6.16 10.95
N ALA A 211 -14.04 -6.52 11.55
CA ALA A 211 -14.18 -7.81 12.25
C ALA A 211 -14.06 -9.05 11.31
N PRO A 212 -14.64 -9.07 10.10
CA PRO A 212 -14.41 -10.17 9.16
C PRO A 212 -12.94 -10.28 8.71
N LEU A 213 -12.25 -9.16 8.52
CA LEU A 213 -10.82 -9.17 8.17
C LEU A 213 -9.98 -9.69 9.34
N GLU A 214 -10.25 -9.25 10.58
CA GLU A 214 -9.58 -9.73 11.79
C GLU A 214 -9.70 -11.24 11.95
N ALA A 215 -10.91 -11.78 11.76
CA ALA A 215 -11.15 -13.22 11.83
C ALA A 215 -10.24 -13.99 10.87
N LYS A 216 -10.05 -13.48 9.63
CA LYS A 216 -9.20 -14.12 8.64
C LYS A 216 -7.72 -13.95 8.93
N LEU A 217 -7.31 -12.80 9.44
CA LEU A 217 -5.93 -12.55 9.89
C LEU A 217 -5.50 -13.53 11.00
N LYS A 218 -6.36 -13.83 11.96
CA LYS A 218 -6.09 -14.81 13.03
C LYS A 218 -5.72 -16.19 12.50
N GLU A 219 -6.34 -16.61 11.39
CA GLU A 219 -6.06 -17.90 10.74
C GLU A 219 -4.74 -17.91 9.97
N MET A 220 -4.37 -16.78 9.35
CA MET A 220 -3.30 -16.74 8.35
C MET A 220 -1.98 -16.18 8.87
N LEU A 221 -2.01 -15.27 9.86
CA LEU A 221 -0.80 -14.68 10.42
C LEU A 221 0.02 -15.72 11.18
N LYS A 222 1.32 -15.73 10.92
CA LYS A 222 2.35 -16.49 11.65
C LYS A 222 2.83 -15.69 12.86
N ASP A 223 3.43 -16.39 13.81
CA ASP A 223 4.02 -15.77 15.00
C ASP A 223 5.45 -15.25 14.75
N ASP A 224 6.14 -15.79 13.74
CA ASP A 224 7.55 -15.47 13.44
C ASP A 224 7.63 -14.28 12.46
N PHE A 225 8.30 -13.22 12.89
CA PHE A 225 8.68 -12.08 12.07
C PHE A 225 10.21 -12.05 11.93
N ILE A 226 10.71 -11.99 10.70
CA ILE A 226 12.16 -11.88 10.42
C ILE A 226 12.66 -10.44 10.41
N SER A 227 11.75 -9.47 10.37
CA SER A 227 11.99 -8.02 10.48
C SER A 227 10.73 -7.32 10.97
N PRO A 228 10.84 -6.17 11.65
CA PRO A 228 9.69 -5.36 12.02
C PRO A 228 8.98 -4.79 10.80
N VAL A 229 7.66 -4.60 10.94
CA VAL A 229 6.78 -3.93 9.97
C VAL A 229 6.37 -2.58 10.53
N ILE A 230 6.38 -1.53 9.71
CA ILE A 230 5.91 -0.21 10.14
C ILE A 230 4.40 -0.09 9.92
N SER A 231 3.67 0.13 11.01
CA SER A 231 2.22 0.29 10.99
C SER A 231 1.80 1.58 10.32
N ASN A 232 0.85 1.50 9.39
CA ASN A 232 0.20 2.67 8.81
C ASN A 232 -0.58 3.49 9.83
N VAL A 233 -1.10 2.85 10.89
CA VAL A 233 -1.95 3.48 11.91
C VAL A 233 -1.16 4.27 12.93
N THR A 234 -0.01 3.75 13.36
CA THR A 234 0.80 4.34 14.45
C THR A 234 2.10 4.97 13.98
N ALA A 235 2.51 4.73 12.72
CA ALA A 235 3.83 5.08 12.19
C ALA A 235 5.00 4.48 13.00
N LYS A 236 4.76 3.41 13.77
CA LYS A 236 5.75 2.71 14.60
C LYS A 236 5.91 1.26 14.14
N ALA A 237 7.06 0.69 14.47
CA ALA A 237 7.35 -0.71 14.22
C ALA A 237 6.50 -1.63 15.10
N TYR A 238 6.12 -2.78 14.54
CA TYR A 238 5.59 -3.95 15.24
C TYR A 238 6.19 -5.23 14.65
N ASP A 239 6.33 -6.27 15.45
CA ASP A 239 6.97 -7.53 15.05
C ASP A 239 6.32 -8.77 15.69
N THR A 240 5.09 -8.63 16.19
CA THR A 240 4.32 -9.73 16.77
C THR A 240 2.96 -9.90 16.11
N LYS A 241 2.48 -11.15 16.06
CA LYS A 241 1.13 -11.46 15.60
C LYS A 241 0.05 -10.72 16.39
N ALA A 242 0.24 -10.57 17.69
CA ALA A 242 -0.73 -9.89 18.55
C ALA A 242 -0.90 -8.41 18.16
N GLU A 243 0.20 -7.69 17.93
CA GLU A 243 0.18 -6.31 17.45
C GLU A 243 -0.41 -6.20 16.04
N ALA A 244 -0.04 -7.11 15.13
CA ALA A 244 -0.61 -7.16 13.79
C ALA A 244 -2.13 -7.35 13.81
N LEU A 245 -2.65 -8.22 14.68
CA LEU A 245 -4.09 -8.45 14.86
C LEU A 245 -4.82 -7.24 15.47
N ASP A 246 -4.15 -6.43 16.26
CA ASP A 246 -4.72 -5.18 16.76
C ASP A 246 -4.71 -4.08 15.69
N LEU A 247 -3.61 -3.92 14.96
CA LEU A 247 -3.38 -2.78 14.07
C LEU A 247 -4.01 -2.92 12.68
N LEU A 248 -3.97 -4.10 12.06
CA LEU A 248 -4.45 -4.28 10.68
C LEU A 248 -5.96 -4.09 10.49
N PRO A 249 -6.84 -4.54 11.41
CA PRO A 249 -8.26 -4.19 11.34
C PRO A 249 -8.51 -2.69 11.50
N GLN A 250 -7.73 -2.02 12.36
CA GLN A 250 -7.80 -0.58 12.56
C GLN A 250 -7.36 0.20 11.32
N GLN A 251 -6.45 -0.35 10.51
CA GLN A 251 -5.98 0.29 9.27
C GLN A 251 -7.14 0.57 8.28
N LEU A 252 -8.23 -0.22 8.30
CA LEU A 252 -9.39 0.03 7.45
C LEU A 252 -10.12 1.34 7.79
N VAL A 253 -10.12 1.71 9.06
CA VAL A 253 -10.95 2.83 9.59
C VAL A 253 -10.13 4.00 10.12
N LYS A 254 -8.80 3.87 10.15
CA LYS A 254 -7.86 4.90 10.62
C LYS A 254 -6.95 5.37 9.49
N PRO A 255 -6.45 6.61 9.57
CA PRO A 255 -5.57 7.17 8.57
C PRO A 255 -4.26 6.38 8.36
N VAL A 256 -3.75 6.44 7.13
CA VAL A 256 -2.40 6.00 6.76
C VAL A 256 -1.41 7.12 7.03
N LEU A 257 -0.55 6.96 8.01
CA LEU A 257 0.46 7.94 8.44
C LEU A 257 1.78 7.76 7.69
N TYR A 258 1.73 7.71 6.34
CA TYR A 258 2.89 7.33 5.52
C TYR A 258 4.09 8.27 5.70
N LYS A 259 3.90 9.59 5.59
CA LYS A 259 5.00 10.55 5.75
C LYS A 259 5.60 10.52 7.16
N HIS A 260 4.78 10.25 8.19
CA HIS A 260 5.26 10.12 9.57
C HIS A 260 6.09 8.85 9.73
N SER A 261 5.66 7.74 9.10
CA SER A 261 6.44 6.51 9.04
C SER A 261 7.81 6.75 8.41
N MET A 262 7.87 7.45 7.27
CA MET A 262 9.14 7.80 6.62
C MET A 262 10.05 8.63 7.51
N ALA A 263 9.50 9.64 8.20
CA ALA A 263 10.27 10.49 9.10
C ALA A 263 10.85 9.70 10.30
N ASN A 264 10.08 8.71 10.81
CA ASN A 264 10.50 7.92 11.97
C ASN A 264 11.62 6.93 11.64
N ILE A 265 11.69 6.42 10.40
CA ILE A 265 12.64 5.37 10.02
C ILE A 265 13.87 5.88 9.29
N ASP A 266 13.91 7.17 8.86
CA ASP A 266 14.96 7.63 7.96
C ASP A 266 16.36 7.47 8.55
N ASP A 267 16.55 7.70 9.84
CA ASP A 267 17.85 7.53 10.50
C ASP A 267 18.25 6.06 10.75
N GLU A 268 17.32 5.13 10.61
CA GLU A 268 17.55 3.71 10.88
C GLU A 268 18.09 2.94 9.67
N VAL A 269 18.02 3.52 8.47
CA VAL A 269 18.33 2.87 7.19
C VAL A 269 19.39 3.61 6.39
N ASP A 270 20.03 2.94 5.46
CA ASP A 270 21.02 3.53 4.54
C ASP A 270 20.42 3.73 3.14
N CYS A 271 19.43 2.91 2.76
CA CYS A 271 18.71 3.01 1.50
C CYS A 271 17.30 2.44 1.59
N TYR A 272 16.51 2.72 0.56
CA TYR A 272 15.16 2.23 0.34
C TYR A 272 15.08 1.42 -0.94
N ILE A 273 14.32 0.31 -0.91
CA ILE A 273 14.03 -0.49 -2.09
C ILE A 273 12.51 -0.65 -2.19
N GLU A 274 11.90 -0.08 -3.22
CA GLU A 274 10.48 -0.24 -3.54
C GLU A 274 10.29 -1.48 -4.42
N PHE A 275 9.47 -2.44 -3.96
CA PHE A 275 9.16 -3.67 -4.69
C PHE A 275 7.74 -3.60 -5.24
N GLY A 276 7.62 -3.70 -6.55
CA GLY A 276 6.35 -3.64 -7.26
C GLY A 276 6.38 -2.68 -8.43
N HIS A 277 5.25 -2.57 -9.11
CA HIS A 277 5.15 -1.78 -10.32
C HIS A 277 5.15 -0.27 -10.06
N GLY A 278 5.81 0.48 -10.94
CA GLY A 278 5.89 1.94 -10.86
C GLY A 278 6.94 2.46 -9.88
N ASN A 279 6.83 3.73 -9.55
CA ASN A 279 7.74 4.45 -8.65
C ASN A 279 6.93 5.37 -7.70
N VAL A 280 5.81 4.88 -7.19
CA VAL A 280 4.86 5.70 -6.43
C VAL A 280 5.48 6.18 -5.13
N LEU A 281 6.05 5.26 -4.36
CA LEU A 281 6.64 5.59 -3.05
C LEU A 281 7.95 6.39 -3.22
N LYS A 282 8.78 6.05 -4.21
CA LYS A 282 9.95 6.86 -4.56
C LYS A 282 9.55 8.30 -4.89
N GLY A 283 8.43 8.47 -5.60
CA GLY A 283 7.88 9.80 -5.89
C GLY A 283 7.47 10.57 -4.64
N LEU A 284 6.77 9.93 -3.69
CA LEU A 284 6.38 10.51 -2.40
C LEU A 284 7.59 10.86 -1.55
N ASN A 285 8.59 9.97 -1.50
CA ASN A 285 9.76 10.07 -0.64
C ASN A 285 10.80 11.09 -1.12
N ARG A 286 10.68 11.59 -2.36
CA ARG A 286 11.69 12.50 -2.97
C ARG A 286 12.04 13.73 -2.13
N LYS A 287 11.10 14.20 -1.31
CA LYS A 287 11.32 15.34 -0.40
C LYS A 287 11.57 14.92 1.04
N ALA A 288 11.18 13.71 1.41
CA ALA A 288 11.30 13.20 2.78
C ALA A 288 12.71 12.72 3.10
N THR A 289 13.44 12.21 2.10
CA THR A 289 14.80 11.68 2.29
C THR A 289 15.74 12.06 1.15
N LYS A 290 17.05 12.04 1.43
CA LYS A 290 18.14 12.16 0.44
C LYS A 290 18.86 10.83 0.21
N LYS A 291 18.48 9.78 0.93
CA LYS A 291 19.10 8.46 0.83
C LYS A 291 18.76 7.81 -0.52
N PRO A 292 19.62 6.91 -1.01
CA PRO A 292 19.36 6.14 -2.22
C PRO A 292 17.99 5.43 -2.15
N HIS A 293 17.24 5.51 -3.24
CA HIS A 293 15.95 4.88 -3.36
C HIS A 293 15.86 4.12 -4.68
N PHE A 294 15.88 2.80 -4.60
CA PHE A 294 15.82 1.88 -5.72
C PHE A 294 14.38 1.40 -5.95
N ASN A 295 14.15 0.79 -7.10
CA ASN A 295 12.87 0.16 -7.42
C ASN A 295 13.12 -1.15 -8.18
N VAL A 296 12.36 -2.18 -7.84
CA VAL A 296 12.36 -3.49 -8.49
C VAL A 296 10.97 -3.76 -9.04
N SER A 297 10.78 -3.49 -10.35
CA SER A 297 9.50 -3.60 -11.07
C SER A 297 9.53 -4.56 -12.26
N ASP A 298 10.74 -4.95 -12.71
CA ASP A 298 11.03 -5.85 -13.81
C ASP A 298 12.45 -6.44 -13.66
N MET A 299 12.87 -7.34 -14.55
CA MET A 299 14.19 -7.98 -14.49
C MET A 299 15.34 -6.97 -14.63
N ALA A 300 15.19 -5.98 -15.50
CA ALA A 300 16.23 -4.96 -15.70
C ALA A 300 16.44 -4.09 -14.46
N SER A 301 15.37 -3.66 -13.81
CA SER A 301 15.44 -2.89 -12.55
C SER A 301 15.92 -3.75 -11.38
N LEU A 302 15.64 -5.05 -11.37
CA LEU A 302 16.20 -6.02 -10.40
C LEU A 302 17.72 -6.05 -10.53
N GLU A 303 18.26 -6.29 -11.71
CA GLU A 303 19.71 -6.33 -11.98
C GLU A 303 20.39 -5.00 -11.62
N ALA A 304 19.79 -3.88 -12.03
CA ALA A 304 20.31 -2.54 -11.72
C ALA A 304 20.34 -2.26 -10.21
N THR A 305 19.28 -2.65 -9.49
CA THR A 305 19.21 -2.48 -8.03
C THR A 305 20.26 -3.33 -7.33
N ILE A 306 20.46 -4.59 -7.74
CA ILE A 306 21.47 -5.47 -7.19
C ILE A 306 22.88 -4.89 -7.40
N ALA A 307 23.18 -4.39 -8.61
CA ALA A 307 24.46 -3.78 -8.91
C ALA A 307 24.72 -2.54 -8.04
N ALA A 308 23.72 -1.64 -7.92
CA ALA A 308 23.85 -0.42 -7.14
C ALA A 308 24.03 -0.67 -5.64
N ILE A 309 23.35 -1.68 -5.08
CA ILE A 309 23.52 -2.04 -3.66
C ILE A 309 24.91 -2.60 -3.38
N LYS A 310 25.47 -3.40 -4.28
CA LYS A 310 26.84 -3.88 -4.17
C LYS A 310 27.86 -2.75 -4.15
N GLU A 311 27.62 -1.67 -4.86
CA GLU A 311 28.47 -0.45 -4.85
C GLU A 311 28.36 0.33 -3.54
N LEU A 312 27.20 0.30 -2.88
CA LEU A 312 27.00 0.98 -1.58
C LEU A 312 27.59 0.20 -0.40
N ASP A 313 27.78 -1.12 -0.52
CA ASP A 313 28.30 -1.98 0.56
C ASP A 313 29.85 -2.03 0.58
N VAL A 314 30.51 -1.26 -0.29
CA VAL A 314 31.97 -1.10 -0.35
C VAL A 314 32.40 0.10 0.48
#